data_faab35c383c6ca4b6eb5acd61c883dac
#
_entry.id   faab35c383c6ca4b6eb5acd61c883dac
#
_cell.length_a   1.000
_cell.length_b   1.000
_cell.length_c   1.000
_cell.angle_alpha   90.00
_cell.angle_beta   90.00
_cell.angle_gamma   90.00
#
_symmetry.space_group_name_H-M   'P 1'
#
loop_
_entity.id
_entity.type
_entity.pdbx_description
1 polymer ?
#
loop_
_entity_poly.entity_id
_entity_poly.type
_entity_poly.pdbx_seq_one_letter_code
_entity_poly.pdbx_strand_id
1 'polypeptide(L)'
;MNIQQLEYIIAVDNYRHFSKAAEATFVTQPTLSMMIQKLEDELGVKIFDRSQSPIEPTDVGRKIIDQARVSIAQIHQIKEIVEEEKGMIKGVFRLAIIPTVSPYLLPKLMQTHREQNTDIRLVINEMTTNQILSGLAKGSIDGGILATPLHDDRMKERPVYYEKFLAYISPNERFLYAKTSLEESDLNGAQLWLLDEVHCFRTQILNLCKLKSKNYVNSAFTYEAGSIETLINIVDKNNGITVIPEMALSHLTEEQKLNVRFFKKNKPVREISLITRKDFLRERLIEIIEEEIKMSVPASLQDKKLLKEIVAI
;
A
#
# COMPACT_ATOMS: atom_id res chain seq x y z
N MET A 1 26.89 -0.48 22.42
CA MET A 1 26.08 -0.69 21.20
C MET A 1 26.67 0.09 20.04
N ASN A 2 26.79 -0.53 18.83
CA ASN A 2 27.29 0.11 17.61
C ASN A 2 26.49 -0.31 16.37
N ILE A 3 26.71 0.36 15.25
CA ILE A 3 26.00 0.15 13.98
C ILE A 3 26.09 -1.31 13.52
N GLN A 4 27.30 -1.86 13.58
CA GLN A 4 27.56 -3.23 13.12
C GLN A 4 26.79 -4.30 13.92
N GLN A 5 26.62 -4.09 15.22
CA GLN A 5 25.81 -4.98 16.07
C GLN A 5 24.32 -4.89 15.66
N LEU A 6 23.80 -3.71 15.30
CA LEU A 6 22.43 -3.56 14.80
C LEU A 6 22.25 -4.26 13.44
N GLU A 7 23.22 -4.15 12.54
CA GLU A 7 23.21 -4.86 11.25
C GLU A 7 23.19 -6.39 11.46
N TYR A 8 23.95 -6.89 12.43
CA TYR A 8 24.01 -8.32 12.73
C TYR A 8 22.69 -8.87 13.25
N ILE A 9 22.01 -8.18 14.18
CA ILE A 9 20.70 -8.65 14.66
C ILE A 9 19.64 -8.62 13.54
N ILE A 10 19.70 -7.63 12.64
CA ILE A 10 18.83 -7.55 11.47
C ILE A 10 19.10 -8.73 10.52
N ALA A 11 20.37 -9.06 10.28
CA ALA A 11 20.74 -10.18 9.42
C ALA A 11 20.26 -11.52 9.99
N VAL A 12 20.44 -11.77 11.30
CA VAL A 12 19.94 -13.00 11.94
C VAL A 12 18.41 -13.08 11.85
N ASP A 13 17.70 -11.98 12.03
CA ASP A 13 16.24 -11.97 11.89
C ASP A 13 15.80 -12.29 10.46
N ASN A 14 16.50 -11.78 9.44
CA ASN A 14 16.19 -12.02 8.03
C ASN A 14 16.44 -13.48 7.62
N TYR A 15 17.56 -14.06 8.04
CA TYR A 15 17.99 -15.40 7.61
C TYR A 15 17.56 -16.52 8.57
N ARG A 16 17.13 -16.17 9.78
CA ARG A 16 16.73 -17.10 10.84
C ARG A 16 17.80 -18.17 11.13
N HIS A 17 19.07 -17.87 10.81
CA HIS A 17 20.19 -18.78 10.90
C HIS A 17 21.53 -18.03 11.03
N PHE A 18 22.28 -18.26 12.12
CA PHE A 18 23.51 -17.52 12.39
C PHE A 18 24.59 -17.67 11.30
N SER A 19 24.80 -18.87 10.74
CA SER A 19 25.81 -19.06 9.70
C SER A 19 25.46 -18.32 8.41
N LYS A 20 24.19 -18.39 7.96
CA LYS A 20 23.74 -17.66 6.77
C LYS A 20 23.80 -16.13 6.96
N ALA A 21 23.46 -15.66 8.17
CA ALA A 21 23.57 -14.25 8.52
C ALA A 21 25.04 -13.78 8.51
N ALA A 22 25.96 -14.61 9.00
CA ALA A 22 27.39 -14.33 9.01
C ALA A 22 27.97 -14.24 7.59
N GLU A 23 27.61 -15.17 6.71
CA GLU A 23 27.96 -15.11 5.28
C GLU A 23 27.46 -13.82 4.63
N ALA A 24 26.19 -13.47 4.86
CA ALA A 24 25.57 -12.27 4.30
C ALA A 24 26.19 -10.95 4.81
N THR A 25 26.81 -10.97 6.00
CA THR A 25 27.49 -9.81 6.61
C THR A 25 29.01 -9.87 6.50
N PHE A 26 29.55 -10.81 5.71
CA PHE A 26 30.97 -10.99 5.41
C PHE A 26 31.84 -11.19 6.67
N VAL A 27 31.34 -11.92 7.66
CA VAL A 27 32.07 -12.27 8.89
C VAL A 27 31.97 -13.76 9.19
N THR A 28 32.80 -14.24 10.14
CA THR A 28 32.66 -15.62 10.64
C THR A 28 31.48 -15.74 11.59
N GLN A 29 30.85 -16.92 11.63
CA GLN A 29 29.72 -17.17 12.54
C GLN A 29 30.09 -16.96 14.03
N PRO A 30 31.29 -17.38 14.54
CA PRO A 30 31.70 -17.06 15.91
C PRO A 30 31.78 -15.56 16.19
N THR A 31 32.29 -14.76 15.22
CA THR A 31 32.36 -13.30 15.35
C THR A 31 30.98 -12.67 15.46
N LEU A 32 30.07 -13.02 14.54
CA LEU A 32 28.70 -12.52 14.57
C LEU A 32 27.99 -12.90 15.87
N SER A 33 28.10 -14.16 16.30
CA SER A 33 27.49 -14.66 17.54
C SER A 33 28.03 -13.94 18.78
N MET A 34 29.35 -13.73 18.87
CA MET A 34 29.99 -12.98 19.95
C MET A 34 29.54 -11.53 20.02
N MET A 35 29.41 -10.86 18.87
CA MET A 35 28.98 -9.46 18.79
C MET A 35 27.51 -9.27 19.20
N ILE A 36 26.66 -10.23 18.83
CA ILE A 36 25.26 -10.25 19.29
C ILE A 36 25.18 -10.53 20.79
N GLN A 37 25.96 -11.52 21.30
CA GLN A 37 26.01 -11.80 22.72
C GLN A 37 26.41 -10.55 23.52
N LYS A 38 27.44 -9.83 23.04
CA LYS A 38 27.90 -8.58 23.67
C LYS A 38 26.81 -7.50 23.72
N LEU A 39 25.99 -7.40 22.65
CA LEU A 39 24.85 -6.51 22.61
C LEU A 39 23.76 -6.94 23.60
N GLU A 40 23.43 -8.24 23.65
CA GLU A 40 22.49 -8.81 24.61
C GLU A 40 22.92 -8.57 26.06
N ASP A 41 24.22 -8.75 26.37
CA ASP A 41 24.78 -8.52 27.69
C ASP A 41 24.74 -7.02 28.07
N GLU A 42 25.03 -6.13 27.13
CA GLU A 42 24.94 -4.66 27.33
C GLU A 42 23.50 -4.20 27.60
N LEU A 43 22.53 -4.78 26.86
CA LEU A 43 21.11 -4.44 27.01
C LEU A 43 20.43 -5.18 28.17
N GLY A 44 21.07 -6.21 28.72
CA GLY A 44 20.53 -7.03 29.81
C GLY A 44 19.35 -7.92 29.39
N VAL A 45 19.16 -8.17 28.09
CA VAL A 45 18.06 -8.97 27.55
C VAL A 45 18.52 -9.89 26.42
N LYS A 46 17.84 -11.02 26.23
CA LYS A 46 18.07 -11.89 25.08
C LYS A 46 17.22 -11.39 23.89
N ILE A 47 17.89 -11.19 22.74
CA ILE A 47 17.26 -10.77 21.50
C ILE A 47 16.73 -11.99 20.75
N PHE A 48 17.46 -13.11 20.78
CA PHE A 48 17.08 -14.34 20.09
C PHE A 48 16.94 -15.52 21.06
N ASP A 49 15.91 -16.35 20.80
CA ASP A 49 15.80 -17.67 21.39
C ASP A 49 16.65 -18.66 20.55
N ARG A 50 17.79 -19.06 21.12
CA ARG A 50 18.74 -19.96 20.44
C ARG A 50 18.37 -21.45 20.61
N SER A 51 17.35 -21.76 21.40
CA SER A 51 16.88 -23.15 21.61
C SER A 51 16.00 -23.63 20.45
N GLN A 52 15.49 -22.71 19.63
CA GLN A 52 14.61 -23.00 18.50
C GLN A 52 15.38 -23.10 17.17
N SER A 53 14.84 -23.92 16.27
CA SER A 53 15.30 -24.04 14.88
C SER A 53 14.06 -24.05 13.97
N PRO A 54 13.85 -23.02 13.12
CA PRO A 54 14.70 -21.84 12.90
C PRO A 54 14.79 -20.90 14.11
N ILE A 55 15.86 -20.10 14.19
CA ILE A 55 16.08 -19.11 15.24
C ILE A 55 14.96 -18.07 15.23
N GLU A 56 14.36 -17.83 16.40
CA GLU A 56 13.29 -16.84 16.56
C GLU A 56 13.70 -15.69 17.48
N PRO A 57 13.32 -14.45 17.20
CA PRO A 57 13.49 -13.35 18.15
C PRO A 57 12.52 -13.49 19.32
N THR A 58 12.96 -13.12 20.50
CA THR A 58 12.10 -12.96 21.69
C THR A 58 11.11 -11.79 21.47
N ASP A 59 10.10 -11.64 22.32
CA ASP A 59 9.15 -10.53 22.22
C ASP A 59 9.82 -9.17 22.37
N VAL A 60 10.79 -9.04 23.28
CA VAL A 60 11.61 -7.84 23.42
C VAL A 60 12.59 -7.71 22.25
N GLY A 61 13.13 -8.84 21.78
CA GLY A 61 14.01 -8.89 20.60
C GLY A 61 13.37 -8.35 19.34
N ARG A 62 12.10 -8.69 19.08
CA ARG A 62 11.34 -8.12 17.94
C ARG A 62 11.30 -6.59 17.99
N LYS A 63 11.00 -6.00 19.15
CA LYS A 63 10.96 -4.55 19.32
C LYS A 63 12.32 -3.91 19.10
N ILE A 64 13.39 -4.54 19.60
CA ILE A 64 14.77 -4.06 19.41
C ILE A 64 15.17 -4.13 17.93
N ILE A 65 14.88 -5.23 17.24
CA ILE A 65 15.18 -5.41 15.81
C ILE A 65 14.40 -4.40 14.96
N ASP A 66 13.10 -4.17 15.25
CA ASP A 66 12.30 -3.17 14.56
C ASP A 66 12.91 -1.78 14.72
N GLN A 67 13.34 -1.41 15.94
CA GLN A 67 14.00 -0.12 16.19
C GLN A 67 15.38 -0.04 15.54
N ALA A 68 16.13 -1.14 15.51
CA ALA A 68 17.44 -1.21 14.83
C ALA A 68 17.28 -0.95 13.31
N ARG A 69 16.25 -1.50 12.67
CA ARG A 69 15.95 -1.24 11.24
C ARG A 69 15.71 0.24 10.98
N VAL A 70 14.93 0.92 11.82
CA VAL A 70 14.70 2.37 11.73
C VAL A 70 16.00 3.13 11.85
N SER A 71 16.82 2.81 12.86
CA SER A 71 18.09 3.49 13.13
C SER A 71 19.09 3.34 11.97
N ILE A 72 19.24 2.13 11.44
CA ILE A 72 20.11 1.84 10.28
C ILE A 72 19.63 2.60 9.04
N ALA A 73 18.31 2.62 8.78
CA ALA A 73 17.75 3.37 7.66
C ALA A 73 18.09 4.88 7.75
N GLN A 74 17.96 5.46 8.94
CA GLN A 74 18.32 6.88 9.17
C GLN A 74 19.81 7.17 8.99
N ILE A 75 20.69 6.25 9.41
CA ILE A 75 22.13 6.38 9.20
C ILE A 75 22.49 6.34 7.70
N HIS A 76 21.84 5.45 6.93
CA HIS A 76 22.04 5.41 5.48
C HIS A 76 21.60 6.70 4.80
N GLN A 77 20.52 7.34 5.25
CA GLN A 77 20.04 8.61 4.72
C GLN A 77 21.08 9.74 4.82
N ILE A 78 21.98 9.71 5.80
CA ILE A 78 23.05 10.73 5.92
C ILE A 78 23.91 10.78 4.64
N LYS A 79 24.30 9.63 4.09
CA LYS A 79 25.08 9.57 2.85
C LYS A 79 24.27 10.04 1.64
N GLU A 80 23.00 9.66 1.61
CA GLU A 80 22.09 9.99 0.52
C GLU A 80 21.79 11.50 0.45
N ILE A 81 21.68 12.19 1.60
CA ILE A 81 21.56 13.65 1.69
C ILE A 81 22.77 14.34 1.05
N VAL A 82 23.98 13.87 1.36
CA VAL A 82 25.21 14.46 0.81
C VAL A 82 25.27 14.27 -0.72
N GLU A 83 24.79 13.14 -1.24
CA GLU A 83 24.73 12.90 -2.68
C GLU A 83 23.68 13.79 -3.36
N GLU A 84 22.51 13.97 -2.74
CA GLU A 84 21.44 14.86 -3.22
C GLU A 84 21.89 16.32 -3.28
N GLU A 85 22.60 16.81 -2.26
CA GLU A 85 23.19 18.15 -2.25
C GLU A 85 24.23 18.36 -3.37
N LYS A 86 24.91 17.29 -3.81
CA LYS A 86 25.80 17.29 -4.98
C LYS A 86 25.05 17.20 -6.32
N GLY A 87 23.71 17.22 -6.30
CA GLY A 87 22.88 17.11 -7.50
C GLY A 87 22.72 15.69 -8.04
N MET A 88 23.21 14.68 -7.34
CA MET A 88 23.10 13.28 -7.73
C MET A 88 21.90 12.63 -7.03
N ILE A 89 20.76 12.59 -7.72
CA ILE A 89 19.56 11.92 -7.19
C ILE A 89 19.59 10.46 -7.66
N LYS A 90 20.09 9.59 -6.79
CA LYS A 90 20.23 8.14 -7.07
C LYS A 90 19.96 7.31 -5.83
N GLY A 91 19.86 6.01 -6.00
CA GLY A 91 19.69 5.06 -4.90
C GLY A 91 18.42 4.25 -5.00
N VAL A 92 18.02 3.64 -3.91
CA VAL A 92 16.83 2.77 -3.83
C VAL A 92 15.70 3.53 -3.18
N PHE A 93 14.50 3.47 -3.79
CA PHE A 93 13.25 3.91 -3.18
C PHE A 93 12.29 2.72 -3.05
N ARG A 94 11.94 2.38 -1.82
CA ARG A 94 11.03 1.27 -1.50
C ARG A 94 9.62 1.81 -1.43
N LEU A 95 8.86 1.53 -2.48
CA LEU A 95 7.48 1.98 -2.64
C LEU A 95 6.52 0.85 -2.34
N ALA A 96 5.51 1.10 -1.52
CA ALA A 96 4.38 0.20 -1.38
C ALA A 96 3.14 0.79 -2.04
N ILE A 97 2.24 -0.07 -2.53
CA ILE A 97 1.02 0.34 -3.22
C ILE A 97 -0.14 -0.56 -2.78
N ILE A 98 -1.32 0.02 -2.54
CA ILE A 98 -2.49 -0.77 -2.15
C ILE A 98 -3.04 -1.61 -3.32
N PRO A 99 -3.59 -2.81 -3.05
CA PRO A 99 -4.08 -3.73 -4.09
C PRO A 99 -5.16 -3.15 -5.01
N THR A 100 -5.95 -2.19 -4.51
CA THR A 100 -7.02 -1.56 -5.30
C THR A 100 -6.54 -0.45 -6.25
N VAL A 101 -5.24 -0.13 -6.23
CA VAL A 101 -4.57 0.85 -7.10
C VAL A 101 -3.53 0.17 -7.99
N SER A 102 -2.83 -0.82 -7.44
CA SER A 102 -1.70 -1.50 -8.08
C SER A 102 -1.98 -1.95 -9.52
N PRO A 103 -3.05 -2.69 -9.84
CA PRO A 103 -3.26 -3.22 -11.18
C PRO A 103 -3.38 -2.12 -12.25
N TYR A 104 -3.89 -0.95 -11.88
CA TYR A 104 -4.22 0.13 -12.83
C TYR A 104 -3.11 1.16 -12.97
N LEU A 105 -2.38 1.46 -11.88
CA LEU A 105 -1.33 2.47 -11.86
C LEU A 105 0.04 1.88 -12.17
N LEU A 106 0.38 0.74 -11.57
CA LEU A 106 1.74 0.21 -11.59
C LEU A 106 2.30 -0.05 -13.01
N PRO A 107 1.55 -0.64 -13.96
CA PRO A 107 2.10 -0.87 -15.30
C PRO A 107 2.54 0.43 -15.99
N LYS A 108 1.76 1.51 -15.83
CA LYS A 108 2.09 2.83 -16.39
C LYS A 108 3.24 3.51 -15.65
N LEU A 109 3.24 3.43 -14.32
CA LEU A 109 4.32 3.97 -13.50
C LEU A 109 5.67 3.31 -13.84
N MET A 110 5.70 2.00 -14.02
CA MET A 110 6.92 1.29 -14.43
C MET A 110 7.40 1.71 -15.83
N GLN A 111 6.49 1.98 -16.76
CA GLN A 111 6.82 2.51 -18.07
C GLN A 111 7.39 3.92 -17.95
N THR A 112 6.69 4.83 -17.27
CA THR A 112 7.11 6.22 -17.05
C THR A 112 8.49 6.28 -16.40
N HIS A 113 8.69 5.52 -15.31
CA HIS A 113 9.98 5.47 -14.60
C HIS A 113 11.14 5.04 -15.50
N ARG A 114 10.92 4.03 -16.37
CA ARG A 114 11.93 3.59 -17.35
C ARG A 114 12.23 4.66 -18.39
N GLU A 115 11.23 5.39 -18.87
CA GLU A 115 11.38 6.46 -19.85
C GLU A 115 12.10 7.68 -19.29
N GLN A 116 11.96 7.98 -18.02
CA GLN A 116 12.68 9.06 -17.33
C GLN A 116 14.16 8.76 -17.13
N ASN A 117 14.59 7.50 -17.30
CA ASN A 117 15.99 7.05 -17.24
C ASN A 117 16.74 7.59 -16.00
N THR A 118 16.10 7.54 -14.85
CA THR A 118 16.67 8.01 -13.57
C THR A 118 17.60 6.96 -12.97
N ASP A 119 18.59 7.41 -12.19
CA ASP A 119 19.46 6.51 -11.39
C ASP A 119 18.76 6.00 -10.11
N ILE A 120 17.44 6.15 -10.04
CA ILE A 120 16.61 5.71 -8.92
C ILE A 120 16.14 4.28 -9.21
N ARG A 121 16.44 3.36 -8.31
CA ARG A 121 15.90 1.99 -8.34
C ARG A 121 14.63 1.91 -7.50
N LEU A 122 13.49 1.72 -8.15
CA LEU A 122 12.24 1.43 -7.46
C LEU A 122 12.18 -0.05 -7.04
N VAL A 123 11.88 -0.29 -5.75
CA VAL A 123 11.52 -1.60 -5.21
C VAL A 123 10.07 -1.51 -4.77
N ILE A 124 9.18 -2.16 -5.51
CA ILE A 124 7.73 -2.01 -5.33
C ILE A 124 7.14 -3.26 -4.71
N ASN A 125 6.29 -3.07 -3.69
CA ASN A 125 5.55 -4.13 -3.01
C ASN A 125 4.07 -3.78 -2.94
N GLU A 126 3.21 -4.78 -3.14
CA GLU A 126 1.78 -4.63 -2.89
C GLU A 126 1.50 -4.92 -1.41
N MET A 127 0.85 -3.98 -0.72
CA MET A 127 0.61 -4.02 0.72
C MET A 127 -0.73 -3.37 1.07
N THR A 128 -1.41 -3.87 2.12
CA THR A 128 -2.59 -3.20 2.67
C THR A 128 -2.21 -1.86 3.33
N THR A 129 -3.19 -0.98 3.53
CA THR A 129 -2.98 0.32 4.19
C THR A 129 -2.27 0.17 5.54
N ASN A 130 -2.69 -0.78 6.38
CA ASN A 130 -2.08 -1.01 7.69
C ASN A 130 -0.62 -1.50 7.60
N GLN A 131 -0.33 -2.35 6.61
CA GLN A 131 1.02 -2.82 6.35
C GLN A 131 1.92 -1.68 5.86
N ILE A 132 1.40 -0.80 4.99
CA ILE A 132 2.11 0.40 4.52
C ILE A 132 2.44 1.33 5.69
N LEU A 133 1.46 1.66 6.54
CA LEU A 133 1.69 2.51 7.71
C LEU A 133 2.70 1.90 8.68
N SER A 134 2.61 0.60 8.94
CA SER A 134 3.58 -0.13 9.76
C SER A 134 4.97 -0.14 9.11
N GLY A 135 5.05 -0.36 7.81
CA GLY A 135 6.31 -0.36 7.05
C GLY A 135 7.02 0.99 7.05
N LEU A 136 6.26 2.08 6.86
CA LEU A 136 6.77 3.46 6.98
C LEU A 136 7.28 3.75 8.39
N ALA A 137 6.50 3.41 9.42
CA ALA A 137 6.90 3.59 10.82
C ALA A 137 8.19 2.84 11.17
N LYS A 138 8.39 1.64 10.60
CA LYS A 138 9.57 0.79 10.79
C LYS A 138 10.73 1.12 9.85
N GLY A 139 10.55 2.02 8.87
CA GLY A 139 11.56 2.34 7.86
C GLY A 139 11.89 1.19 6.91
N SER A 140 11.01 0.18 6.80
CA SER A 140 11.16 -0.92 5.84
C SER A 140 10.74 -0.54 4.43
N ILE A 141 9.93 0.50 4.29
CA ILE A 141 9.57 1.18 3.05
C ILE A 141 9.76 2.70 3.20
N ASP A 142 9.96 3.39 2.09
CA ASP A 142 10.26 4.82 2.03
C ASP A 142 9.01 5.64 1.68
N GLY A 143 8.11 5.08 0.88
CA GLY A 143 6.84 5.69 0.50
C GLY A 143 5.72 4.68 0.30
N GLY A 144 4.47 5.18 0.31
CA GLY A 144 3.28 4.38 0.04
C GLY A 144 2.28 5.12 -0.84
N ILE A 145 1.64 4.41 -1.78
CA ILE A 145 0.52 4.91 -2.57
C ILE A 145 -0.75 4.28 -2.03
N LEU A 146 -1.64 5.09 -1.48
CA LEU A 146 -2.88 4.62 -0.86
C LEU A 146 -3.97 5.70 -0.85
N ALA A 147 -5.18 5.32 -0.43
CA ALA A 147 -6.27 6.26 -0.27
C ALA A 147 -6.08 7.13 0.98
N THR A 148 -6.45 8.42 0.89
CA THR A 148 -6.38 9.44 1.94
C THR A 148 -7.72 10.17 2.08
N PRO A 149 -7.97 10.95 3.15
CA PRO A 149 -7.07 11.30 4.25
C PRO A 149 -6.95 10.19 5.31
N LEU A 150 -5.77 10.06 5.93
CA LEU A 150 -5.50 9.07 6.99
C LEU A 150 -5.67 9.62 8.41
N HIS A 151 -5.55 10.95 8.57
CA HIS A 151 -5.51 11.62 9.87
C HIS A 151 -4.39 11.12 10.80
N ASP A 152 -3.21 10.76 10.25
CA ASP A 152 -2.01 10.37 11.00
C ASP A 152 -0.95 11.47 10.94
N ASP A 153 -0.76 12.16 12.05
CA ASP A 153 0.17 13.29 12.15
C ASP A 153 1.65 12.94 11.91
N ARG A 154 2.01 11.67 11.91
CA ARG A 154 3.39 11.21 11.63
C ARG A 154 3.69 11.15 10.14
N MET A 155 2.65 11.16 9.32
CA MET A 155 2.74 11.00 7.87
C MET A 155 2.56 12.33 7.15
N LYS A 156 3.24 12.48 6.01
CA LYS A 156 3.07 13.57 5.06
C LYS A 156 2.31 13.01 3.85
N GLU A 157 1.11 13.50 3.65
CA GLU A 157 0.25 13.12 2.53
C GLU A 157 0.45 14.09 1.37
N ARG A 158 0.68 13.55 0.17
CA ARG A 158 0.83 14.31 -1.09
C ARG A 158 -0.19 13.76 -2.09
N PRO A 159 -1.37 14.41 -2.21
CA PRO A 159 -2.38 14.00 -3.17
C PRO A 159 -1.85 13.97 -4.60
N VAL A 160 -2.00 12.85 -5.28
CA VAL A 160 -1.52 12.68 -6.65
C VAL A 160 -2.64 12.60 -7.67
N TYR A 161 -3.78 11.99 -7.32
CA TYR A 161 -4.97 12.01 -8.17
C TYR A 161 -6.24 11.69 -7.39
N TYR A 162 -7.38 11.95 -8.07
CA TYR A 162 -8.74 11.74 -7.57
C TYR A 162 -9.51 10.88 -8.56
N GLU A 163 -10.16 9.84 -8.09
CA GLU A 163 -10.94 8.97 -8.97
C GLU A 163 -12.32 8.68 -8.38
N LYS A 164 -13.32 8.59 -9.29
CA LYS A 164 -14.71 8.32 -8.90
C LYS A 164 -14.89 6.85 -8.55
N PHE A 165 -15.84 6.61 -7.64
CA PHE A 165 -16.44 5.31 -7.49
C PHE A 165 -17.48 5.10 -8.59
N LEU A 166 -17.47 3.93 -9.21
CA LEU A 166 -18.40 3.51 -10.24
C LEU A 166 -19.08 2.22 -9.81
N ALA A 167 -20.37 2.09 -10.12
CA ALA A 167 -21.07 0.83 -9.91
C ALA A 167 -20.88 -0.09 -11.12
N TYR A 168 -20.59 -1.37 -10.87
CA TYR A 168 -20.54 -2.42 -11.85
C TYR A 168 -21.68 -3.40 -11.60
N ILE A 169 -22.62 -3.56 -12.56
CA ILE A 169 -23.93 -4.18 -12.35
C ILE A 169 -24.11 -5.36 -13.29
N SER A 170 -24.55 -6.49 -12.74
CA SER A 170 -24.95 -7.63 -13.56
C SER A 170 -26.14 -7.28 -14.45
N PRO A 171 -26.15 -7.67 -15.73
CA PRO A 171 -27.32 -7.53 -16.59
C PRO A 171 -28.60 -8.20 -16.04
N ASN A 172 -28.44 -9.18 -15.16
CA ASN A 172 -29.55 -9.86 -14.48
C ASN A 172 -30.27 -8.98 -13.44
N GLU A 173 -29.62 -7.90 -12.95
CA GLU A 173 -30.20 -6.90 -12.08
C GLU A 173 -31.05 -5.88 -12.89
N ARG A 174 -32.07 -6.36 -13.56
CA ARG A 174 -32.85 -5.63 -14.59
C ARG A 174 -33.25 -4.22 -14.21
N PHE A 175 -33.70 -4.01 -12.96
CA PHE A 175 -34.15 -2.70 -12.48
C PHE A 175 -32.98 -1.71 -12.38
N LEU A 176 -31.86 -2.10 -11.82
CA LEU A 176 -30.67 -1.26 -11.67
C LEU A 176 -29.96 -1.10 -13.03
N TYR A 177 -29.90 -2.17 -13.80
CA TYR A 177 -29.26 -2.17 -15.12
C TYR A 177 -29.92 -1.22 -16.12
N ALA A 178 -31.25 -1.06 -16.05
CA ALA A 178 -32.01 -0.13 -16.89
C ALA A 178 -31.73 1.36 -16.58
N LYS A 179 -31.15 1.66 -15.42
CA LYS A 179 -30.81 3.06 -15.06
C LYS A 179 -29.56 3.51 -15.80
N THR A 180 -29.56 4.75 -16.25
CA THR A 180 -28.38 5.40 -16.86
C THR A 180 -27.36 5.87 -15.82
N SER A 181 -27.82 6.11 -14.58
CA SER A 181 -27.02 6.51 -13.43
C SER A 181 -27.71 6.11 -12.14
N LEU A 182 -26.94 5.88 -11.07
CA LEU A 182 -27.43 5.43 -9.77
C LEU A 182 -27.40 6.52 -8.71
N GLU A 183 -28.22 6.36 -7.69
CA GLU A 183 -28.07 7.02 -6.39
C GLU A 183 -27.44 6.04 -5.41
N GLU A 184 -26.78 6.55 -4.37
CA GLU A 184 -26.13 5.74 -3.34
C GLU A 184 -27.15 4.78 -2.66
N SER A 185 -28.40 5.23 -2.51
CA SER A 185 -29.52 4.43 -1.99
C SER A 185 -29.91 3.23 -2.85
N ASP A 186 -29.57 3.24 -4.15
CA ASP A 186 -29.86 2.13 -5.06
C ASP A 186 -29.05 0.87 -4.73
N LEU A 187 -27.95 1.03 -4.02
CA LEU A 187 -27.14 -0.10 -3.54
C LEU A 187 -27.77 -0.80 -2.33
N ASN A 188 -28.71 -0.14 -1.65
CA ASN A 188 -29.46 -0.71 -0.54
C ASN A 188 -30.47 -1.72 -1.07
N GLY A 189 -30.33 -2.99 -0.65
CA GLY A 189 -31.23 -4.06 -1.06
C GLY A 189 -30.81 -4.84 -2.31
N ALA A 190 -29.76 -4.40 -3.00
CA ALA A 190 -29.10 -5.18 -4.04
C ALA A 190 -28.11 -6.19 -3.41
N GLN A 191 -27.82 -7.27 -4.13
CA GLN A 191 -26.73 -8.17 -3.75
C GLN A 191 -25.38 -7.48 -4.02
N LEU A 192 -24.80 -6.87 -2.97
CA LEU A 192 -23.56 -6.12 -3.08
C LEU A 192 -22.36 -7.04 -2.76
N TRP A 193 -21.47 -7.19 -3.74
CA TRP A 193 -20.20 -7.91 -3.59
C TRP A 193 -19.11 -6.92 -3.19
N LEU A 194 -18.36 -7.21 -2.13
CA LEU A 194 -17.34 -6.35 -1.54
C LEU A 194 -16.01 -7.06 -1.38
N LEU A 195 -14.94 -6.27 -1.33
CA LEU A 195 -13.63 -6.75 -0.90
C LEU A 195 -13.66 -7.14 0.59
N ASP A 196 -12.67 -7.89 1.03
CA ASP A 196 -12.49 -8.24 2.43
C ASP A 196 -12.20 -7.00 3.31
N GLU A 197 -12.20 -7.19 4.64
CA GLU A 197 -12.12 -6.09 5.61
C GLU A 197 -10.74 -5.42 5.68
N VAL A 198 -9.70 -6.03 5.13
CA VAL A 198 -8.35 -5.44 5.13
C VAL A 198 -8.19 -4.31 4.11
N HIS A 199 -9.14 -4.18 3.17
CA HIS A 199 -9.13 -3.15 2.15
C HIS A 199 -9.93 -1.91 2.57
N CYS A 200 -9.25 -0.75 2.67
CA CYS A 200 -9.90 0.54 2.93
C CYS A 200 -11.01 0.87 1.93
N PHE A 201 -10.92 0.37 0.70
CA PHE A 201 -11.94 0.52 -0.34
C PHE A 201 -13.31 -0.01 0.10
N ARG A 202 -13.35 -1.14 0.83
CA ARG A 202 -14.59 -1.66 1.43
C ARG A 202 -15.19 -0.65 2.42
N THR A 203 -14.38 -0.13 3.33
CA THR A 203 -14.83 0.87 4.31
C THR A 203 -15.39 2.10 3.63
N GLN A 204 -14.71 2.60 2.59
CA GLN A 204 -15.19 3.72 1.80
C GLN A 204 -16.55 3.45 1.14
N ILE A 205 -16.76 2.25 0.56
CA ILE A 205 -18.06 1.88 -0.02
C ILE A 205 -19.15 1.82 1.06
N LEU A 206 -18.87 1.24 2.22
CA LEU A 206 -19.83 1.17 3.33
C LEU A 206 -20.20 2.57 3.84
N ASN A 207 -19.22 3.48 3.95
CA ASN A 207 -19.44 4.86 4.35
C ASN A 207 -20.27 5.61 3.29
N LEU A 208 -19.94 5.44 2.01
CA LEU A 208 -20.67 6.02 0.88
C LEU A 208 -22.16 5.66 0.93
N CYS A 209 -22.46 4.38 1.13
CA CYS A 209 -23.81 3.86 1.11
C CYS A 209 -24.53 3.99 2.45
N LYS A 210 -23.87 4.50 3.50
CA LYS A 210 -24.38 4.54 4.90
C LYS A 210 -24.85 3.16 5.40
N LEU A 211 -24.16 2.12 4.95
CA LEU A 211 -24.57 0.74 5.21
C LEU A 211 -23.92 0.23 6.50
N LYS A 212 -24.69 -0.51 7.31
CA LYS A 212 -24.13 -1.24 8.45
C LYS A 212 -23.59 -2.59 7.97
N SER A 213 -22.39 -2.95 8.37
CA SER A 213 -21.64 -4.13 7.89
C SER A 213 -22.37 -5.48 8.00
N LYS A 214 -23.46 -5.56 8.73
CA LYS A 214 -24.18 -6.83 9.02
C LYS A 214 -25.20 -7.27 7.94
N ASN A 215 -25.51 -6.48 6.92
CA ASN A 215 -26.62 -6.72 6.01
C ASN A 215 -26.26 -7.41 4.69
N TYR A 216 -25.03 -7.90 4.51
CA TYR A 216 -24.52 -8.38 3.20
C TYR A 216 -24.24 -9.88 3.15
N VAL A 217 -24.82 -10.66 4.06
CA VAL A 217 -24.67 -12.11 4.02
C VAL A 217 -25.68 -12.68 3.04
N ASN A 218 -25.21 -13.12 1.87
CA ASN A 218 -26.00 -14.00 1.01
C ASN A 218 -26.16 -15.36 1.72
N SER A 219 -27.37 -15.87 1.78
CA SER A 219 -27.72 -17.06 2.56
C SER A 219 -27.04 -18.34 2.06
N ALA A 220 -26.48 -18.37 0.85
CA ALA A 220 -25.89 -19.56 0.26
C ALA A 220 -24.38 -19.70 0.53
N PHE A 221 -23.62 -18.60 0.52
CA PHE A 221 -22.18 -18.56 0.84
C PHE A 221 -21.75 -17.13 1.17
N THR A 222 -20.73 -17.04 2.01
CA THR A 222 -20.00 -15.77 2.26
C THR A 222 -18.69 -15.84 1.51
N TYR A 223 -18.38 -14.79 0.75
CA TYR A 223 -17.12 -14.69 0.01
C TYR A 223 -16.46 -13.33 0.28
N GLU A 224 -15.21 -13.38 0.67
CA GLU A 224 -14.35 -12.22 0.87
C GLU A 224 -13.38 -12.15 -0.29
N ALA A 225 -13.55 -11.16 -1.14
CA ALA A 225 -12.74 -10.99 -2.34
C ALA A 225 -11.43 -10.26 -2.04
N GLY A 226 -10.32 -10.80 -2.53
CA GLY A 226 -9.00 -10.17 -2.44
C GLY A 226 -8.72 -9.16 -3.55
N SER A 227 -9.50 -9.12 -4.65
CA SER A 227 -9.28 -8.20 -5.76
C SER A 227 -10.58 -7.72 -6.42
N ILE A 228 -10.50 -6.54 -7.05
CA ILE A 228 -11.61 -5.94 -7.80
C ILE A 228 -11.92 -6.76 -9.05
N GLU A 229 -10.93 -7.31 -9.72
CA GLU A 229 -11.09 -8.16 -10.90
C GLU A 229 -11.89 -9.41 -10.59
N THR A 230 -11.67 -10.00 -9.42
CA THR A 230 -12.48 -11.14 -8.95
C THR A 230 -13.94 -10.73 -8.73
N LEU A 231 -14.18 -9.55 -8.15
CA LEU A 231 -15.55 -9.05 -7.98
C LEU A 231 -16.25 -8.81 -9.32
N ILE A 232 -15.56 -8.23 -10.30
CA ILE A 232 -16.08 -8.05 -11.66
C ILE A 232 -16.49 -9.40 -12.26
N ASN A 233 -15.60 -10.39 -12.19
CA ASN A 233 -15.88 -11.75 -12.71
C ASN A 233 -17.05 -12.44 -11.98
N ILE A 234 -17.22 -12.20 -10.68
CA ILE A 234 -18.35 -12.70 -9.92
C ILE A 234 -19.65 -12.07 -10.42
N VAL A 235 -19.68 -10.75 -10.59
CA VAL A 235 -20.86 -10.02 -11.07
C VAL A 235 -21.23 -10.45 -12.50
N ASP A 236 -20.24 -10.69 -13.37
CA ASP A 236 -20.48 -11.15 -14.74
C ASP A 236 -21.15 -12.55 -14.82
N LYS A 237 -20.88 -13.40 -13.84
CA LYS A 237 -21.38 -14.80 -13.81
C LYS A 237 -22.57 -15.03 -12.89
N ASN A 238 -22.80 -14.08 -11.97
CA ASN A 238 -23.85 -14.15 -10.98
C ASN A 238 -24.72 -12.89 -11.03
N ASN A 239 -25.69 -12.81 -10.12
CA ASN A 239 -26.44 -11.56 -9.91
C ASN A 239 -25.66 -10.63 -9.00
N GLY A 240 -26.11 -9.37 -8.93
CA GLY A 240 -25.64 -8.41 -7.99
C GLY A 240 -24.83 -7.27 -8.62
N ILE A 241 -24.18 -6.55 -7.75
CA ILE A 241 -23.48 -5.31 -8.04
C ILE A 241 -22.19 -5.26 -7.25
N THR A 242 -21.17 -4.62 -7.79
CA THR A 242 -20.00 -4.20 -7.04
C THR A 242 -19.66 -2.75 -7.35
N VAL A 243 -18.71 -2.18 -6.61
CA VAL A 243 -18.18 -0.85 -6.86
C VAL A 243 -16.73 -0.98 -7.30
N ILE A 244 -16.36 -0.24 -8.34
CA ILE A 244 -15.02 -0.23 -8.92
C ILE A 244 -14.46 1.18 -8.97
N PRO A 245 -13.14 1.37 -8.95
CA PRO A 245 -12.52 2.67 -9.16
C PRO A 245 -12.55 3.08 -10.64
N GLU A 246 -12.58 4.39 -10.92
CA GLU A 246 -12.62 4.91 -12.30
C GLU A 246 -11.44 4.42 -13.16
N MET A 247 -10.25 4.24 -12.60
CA MET A 247 -9.10 3.71 -13.32
C MET A 247 -9.28 2.28 -13.82
N ALA A 248 -10.16 1.49 -13.20
CA ALA A 248 -10.49 0.14 -13.67
C ALA A 248 -11.12 0.12 -15.07
N LEU A 249 -11.76 1.23 -15.50
CA LEU A 249 -12.39 1.32 -16.82
C LEU A 249 -11.45 0.99 -17.98
N SER A 250 -10.16 1.29 -17.84
CA SER A 250 -9.17 1.01 -18.88
C SER A 250 -8.83 -0.46 -19.04
N HIS A 251 -9.24 -1.31 -18.07
CA HIS A 251 -9.00 -2.76 -18.04
C HIS A 251 -10.25 -3.57 -18.39
N LEU A 252 -11.41 -2.91 -18.51
CA LEU A 252 -12.66 -3.55 -18.91
C LEU A 252 -12.72 -3.75 -20.41
N THR A 253 -13.29 -4.87 -20.84
CA THR A 253 -13.69 -5.10 -22.23
C THR A 253 -14.82 -4.15 -22.63
N GLU A 254 -15.07 -3.94 -23.92
CA GLU A 254 -16.18 -3.08 -24.39
C GLU A 254 -17.53 -3.62 -23.92
N GLU A 255 -17.69 -4.94 -23.82
CA GLU A 255 -18.88 -5.57 -23.27
C GLU A 255 -19.04 -5.27 -21.78
N GLN A 256 -17.97 -5.39 -20.99
CA GLN A 256 -17.99 -5.10 -19.57
C GLN A 256 -18.27 -3.62 -19.27
N LYS A 257 -17.83 -2.70 -20.12
CA LYS A 257 -18.12 -1.27 -19.96
C LYS A 257 -19.62 -0.96 -20.01
N LEU A 258 -20.42 -1.78 -20.69
CA LEU A 258 -21.88 -1.65 -20.70
C LEU A 258 -22.52 -1.90 -19.33
N ASN A 259 -21.83 -2.59 -18.45
CA ASN A 259 -22.26 -2.90 -17.08
C ASN A 259 -21.96 -1.79 -16.08
N VAL A 260 -21.26 -0.71 -16.50
CA VAL A 260 -20.84 0.38 -15.62
C VAL A 260 -21.90 1.46 -15.53
N ARG A 261 -22.11 2.00 -14.32
CA ARG A 261 -22.98 3.16 -14.07
C ARG A 261 -22.26 4.17 -13.17
N PHE A 262 -22.49 5.46 -13.47
CA PHE A 262 -22.01 6.56 -12.64
C PHE A 262 -23.05 6.91 -11.57
N PHE A 263 -22.60 7.45 -10.44
CA PHE A 263 -23.50 8.03 -9.44
C PHE A 263 -23.96 9.42 -9.85
N LYS A 264 -25.27 9.75 -9.61
CA LYS A 264 -25.92 11.02 -10.08
C LYS A 264 -25.52 12.24 -9.28
N LYS A 265 -25.64 12.12 -7.94
CA LYS A 265 -25.35 13.19 -6.99
C LYS A 265 -24.06 12.84 -6.27
N ASN A 266 -23.33 13.89 -5.80
CA ASN A 266 -22.13 13.70 -5.01
C ASN A 266 -21.21 12.64 -5.65
N LYS A 267 -20.74 12.90 -6.89
CA LYS A 267 -19.87 11.96 -7.58
C LYS A 267 -18.79 11.48 -6.62
N PRO A 268 -19.04 10.38 -5.85
CA PRO A 268 -18.18 10.01 -4.76
C PRO A 268 -16.78 9.74 -5.29
N VAL A 269 -15.80 10.33 -4.65
CA VAL A 269 -14.41 10.32 -5.09
C VAL A 269 -13.54 9.77 -3.97
N ARG A 270 -12.53 9.01 -4.31
CA ARG A 270 -11.41 8.74 -3.44
C ARG A 270 -10.18 9.55 -3.85
N GLU A 271 -9.50 10.09 -2.88
CA GLU A 271 -8.20 10.70 -3.05
C GLU A 271 -7.12 9.62 -2.93
N ILE A 272 -6.18 9.61 -3.87
CA ILE A 272 -5.00 8.76 -3.81
C ILE A 272 -3.78 9.65 -3.62
N SER A 273 -2.98 9.32 -2.62
CA SER A 273 -1.79 10.09 -2.25
C SER A 273 -0.53 9.23 -2.22
N LEU A 274 0.58 9.86 -2.51
CA LEU A 274 1.90 9.40 -2.11
C LEU A 274 2.11 9.83 -0.66
N ILE A 275 2.33 8.89 0.24
CA ILE A 275 2.63 9.16 1.63
C ILE A 275 4.06 8.78 1.99
N THR A 276 4.66 9.59 2.85
CA THR A 276 5.99 9.36 3.42
C THR A 276 5.96 9.71 4.90
N ARG A 277 6.98 9.34 5.65
CA ARG A 277 7.16 9.90 6.99
C ARG A 277 7.43 11.39 6.89
N LYS A 278 6.98 12.18 7.88
CA LYS A 278 7.27 13.63 7.95
C LYS A 278 8.75 13.97 8.06
N ASP A 279 9.52 13.09 8.69
CA ASP A 279 10.96 13.21 8.87
C ASP A 279 11.79 12.55 7.75
N PHE A 280 11.18 12.20 6.63
CA PHE A 280 11.90 11.73 5.46
C PHE A 280 12.56 12.90 4.73
N LEU A 281 13.89 12.85 4.59
CA LEU A 281 14.71 14.02 4.26
C LEU A 281 14.96 14.22 2.76
N ARG A 282 14.71 13.21 1.91
CA ARG A 282 15.00 13.26 0.46
C ARG A 282 13.83 13.85 -0.33
N GLU A 283 13.57 15.14 -0.12
CA GLU A 283 12.42 15.83 -0.73
C GLU A 283 12.46 15.82 -2.27
N ARG A 284 13.62 16.02 -2.90
CA ARG A 284 13.77 15.99 -4.37
C ARG A 284 13.46 14.63 -4.95
N LEU A 285 13.88 13.55 -4.27
CA LEU A 285 13.55 12.19 -4.69
C LEU A 285 12.02 11.97 -4.65
N ILE A 286 11.36 12.43 -3.58
CA ILE A 286 9.91 12.33 -3.46
C ILE A 286 9.20 13.11 -4.57
N GLU A 287 9.68 14.32 -4.88
CA GLU A 287 9.12 15.15 -5.96
C GLU A 287 9.20 14.45 -7.32
N ILE A 288 10.33 13.79 -7.62
CA ILE A 288 10.46 12.99 -8.86
C ILE A 288 9.44 11.86 -8.89
N ILE A 289 9.34 11.08 -7.82
CA ILE A 289 8.39 9.97 -7.75
C ILE A 289 6.93 10.46 -7.84
N GLU A 290 6.61 11.58 -7.17
CA GLU A 290 5.29 12.21 -7.24
C GLU A 290 4.95 12.64 -8.67
N GLU A 291 5.90 13.25 -9.39
CA GLU A 291 5.71 13.64 -10.79
C GLU A 291 5.54 12.44 -11.71
N GLU A 292 6.35 11.39 -11.55
CA GLU A 292 6.20 10.15 -12.31
C GLU A 292 4.83 9.49 -12.10
N ILE A 293 4.33 9.49 -10.85
CA ILE A 293 2.97 9.00 -10.56
C ILE A 293 1.93 9.86 -11.29
N LYS A 294 2.05 11.19 -11.23
CA LYS A 294 1.13 12.11 -11.92
C LYS A 294 1.16 11.92 -13.44
N MET A 295 2.34 11.75 -14.04
CA MET A 295 2.48 11.45 -15.47
C MET A 295 1.84 10.11 -15.86
N SER A 296 1.78 9.16 -14.92
CA SER A 296 1.21 7.83 -15.14
C SER A 296 -0.32 7.79 -15.03
N VAL A 297 -0.94 8.91 -14.66
CA VAL A 297 -2.39 9.02 -14.44
C VAL A 297 -3.00 9.98 -15.46
N PRO A 298 -4.22 9.69 -16.00
CA PRO A 298 -4.91 10.62 -16.88
C PRO A 298 -5.09 12.02 -16.25
N ALA A 299 -4.84 13.07 -17.02
CA ALA A 299 -4.96 14.46 -16.54
C ALA A 299 -6.35 14.78 -15.97
N SER A 300 -7.41 14.13 -16.48
CA SER A 300 -8.78 14.28 -15.98
C SER A 300 -8.96 13.87 -14.52
N LEU A 301 -8.10 13.00 -13.99
CA LEU A 301 -8.14 12.53 -12.59
C LEU A 301 -7.30 13.42 -11.65
N GLN A 302 -6.61 14.44 -12.18
CA GLN A 302 -5.80 15.36 -11.38
C GLN A 302 -6.55 16.68 -11.05
N ASP A 303 -7.84 16.79 -11.42
CA ASP A 303 -8.64 18.00 -11.19
C ASP A 303 -9.02 18.14 -9.70
N LYS A 304 -8.45 19.17 -9.07
CA LYS A 304 -8.73 19.53 -7.66
C LYS A 304 -10.19 19.94 -7.39
N LYS A 305 -11.02 20.15 -8.40
CA LYS A 305 -12.46 20.41 -8.20
C LYS A 305 -13.19 19.23 -7.57
N LEU A 306 -12.63 18.04 -7.67
CA LEU A 306 -13.16 16.81 -7.07
C LEU A 306 -13.00 16.72 -5.54
N LEU A 307 -12.18 17.58 -4.92
CA LEU A 307 -11.92 17.61 -3.47
C LEU A 307 -13.18 17.69 -2.59
N LYS A 308 -14.26 18.26 -3.08
CA LYS A 308 -15.51 18.45 -2.30
C LYS A 308 -16.32 17.15 -2.12
N GLU A 309 -15.94 16.09 -2.79
CA GLU A 309 -16.72 14.85 -2.90
C GLU A 309 -15.94 13.63 -2.35
N ILE A 310 -14.87 13.86 -1.57
CA ILE A 310 -14.03 12.80 -1.04
C ILE A 310 -14.78 11.99 0.01
N VAL A 311 -14.77 10.67 -0.17
CA VAL A 311 -15.32 9.70 0.77
C VAL A 311 -14.26 9.36 1.81
N ALA A 312 -14.58 9.54 3.08
CA ALA A 312 -13.70 9.18 4.20
C ALA A 312 -13.40 7.68 4.25
N ILE A 313 -12.20 7.34 4.75
CA ILE A 313 -11.73 5.97 4.98
C ILE A 313 -12.28 5.44 6.30
#